data_7a37120d057e6fbc404bdabbade471ef
#
_entry.id   7a37120d057e6fbc404bdabbade471ef
#
_cell.length_a   1.000
_cell.length_b   1.000
_cell.length_c   1.000
_cell.angle_alpha   90.00
_cell.angle_beta   90.00
_cell.angle_gamma   90.00
#
_symmetry.space_group_name_H-M   'P 1'
#
loop_
_entity.id
_entity.type
_entity.pdbx_description
1 polymer ?
#
loop_
_entity_poly.entity_id
_entity_poly.type
_entity_poly.pdbx_seq_one_letter_code
_entity_poly.pdbx_strand_id
1 'polypeptide(L)'
;MSVKIRLARKGRKKQAYYHVVVADSRSPRDGRFIEKIGVYNPLTDPATIDINFEKALGWLQNGAQPTETCRAILKYKGVMMKKHLLEGVSKGAFDEAEADRRFNEWLKGKEEKIEMKKSGLEKLGEDARKRRLEAEKAIKESRAAEYAKKLAALAAEAEAAAKAALAAETPEEAVAEATEAVEAATEESATQAETEAPAAEASEETAEETEKTE
;
A
#
# COMPACT_ATOMS: atom_id res chain seq x y z
N MET A 1 -44.77 3.10 0.14
CA MET A 1 -43.55 3.81 0.55
C MET A 1 -42.43 3.38 -0.36
N SER A 2 -41.54 4.31 -0.79
CA SER A 2 -40.46 4.01 -1.70
C SER A 2 -39.21 3.61 -0.89
N VAL A 3 -38.76 2.38 -1.05
CA VAL A 3 -37.52 1.85 -0.44
C VAL A 3 -36.36 2.07 -1.40
N LYS A 4 -35.25 2.58 -0.89
CA LYS A 4 -34.04 2.83 -1.69
C LYS A 4 -32.82 2.07 -1.14
N ILE A 5 -31.98 1.56 -2.07
CA ILE A 5 -30.64 1.05 -1.75
C ILE A 5 -29.67 2.22 -1.92
N ARG A 6 -29.00 2.60 -0.85
CA ARG A 6 -28.11 3.77 -0.84
C ARG A 6 -26.88 3.58 0.02
N LEU A 7 -25.90 4.49 -0.09
CA LEU A 7 -24.69 4.52 0.71
C LEU A 7 -24.91 5.36 1.97
N ALA A 8 -24.64 4.80 3.14
CA ALA A 8 -24.53 5.52 4.41
C ALA A 8 -23.03 5.66 4.75
N ARG A 9 -22.58 6.87 5.08
CA ARG A 9 -21.17 7.13 5.41
C ARG A 9 -20.90 6.80 6.87
N LYS A 10 -19.83 6.01 7.14
CA LYS A 10 -19.41 5.59 8.48
C LYS A 10 -17.94 5.86 8.82
N GLY A 11 -17.09 6.15 7.86
CA GLY A 11 -15.66 6.38 8.07
C GLY A 11 -15.33 7.67 8.83
N ARG A 12 -14.06 7.78 9.23
CA ARG A 12 -13.48 8.98 9.88
C ARG A 12 -13.32 10.14 8.91
N LYS A 13 -12.94 11.33 9.42
CA LYS A 13 -12.53 12.47 8.61
C LYS A 13 -11.33 12.06 7.72
N LYS A 14 -11.41 12.33 6.41
CA LYS A 14 -10.45 11.91 5.37
C LYS A 14 -10.36 10.42 5.07
N GLN A 15 -11.02 9.53 5.84
CA GLN A 15 -11.10 8.09 5.58
C GLN A 15 -12.56 7.69 5.37
N ALA A 16 -13.03 7.80 4.13
CA ALA A 16 -14.41 7.48 3.78
C ALA A 16 -14.62 5.96 3.73
N TYR A 17 -15.60 5.47 4.47
CA TYR A 17 -16.06 4.10 4.46
C TYR A 17 -17.58 4.10 4.39
N TYR A 18 -18.16 3.27 3.53
CA TYR A 18 -19.60 3.32 3.27
C TYR A 18 -20.25 1.98 3.54
N HIS A 19 -21.43 2.03 4.18
CA HIS A 19 -22.32 0.89 4.23
C HIS A 19 -23.33 1.00 3.09
N VAL A 20 -23.53 -0.11 2.37
CA VAL A 20 -24.63 -0.26 1.43
C VAL A 20 -25.84 -0.70 2.23
N VAL A 21 -26.85 0.15 2.31
CA VAL A 21 -28.03 -0.05 3.16
C VAL A 21 -29.33 0.10 2.37
N VAL A 22 -30.34 -0.59 2.85
CA VAL A 22 -31.74 -0.43 2.44
C VAL A 22 -32.42 0.50 3.42
N ALA A 23 -32.99 1.57 2.94
CA ALA A 23 -33.66 2.56 3.78
C ALA A 23 -34.87 3.18 3.08
N ASP A 24 -35.77 3.75 3.86
CA ASP A 24 -36.86 4.61 3.35
C ASP A 24 -36.26 5.83 2.64
N SER A 25 -36.89 6.22 1.54
CA SER A 25 -36.45 7.38 0.75
C SER A 25 -36.47 8.69 1.54
N ARG A 26 -37.33 8.81 2.56
CA ARG A 26 -37.48 9.98 3.42
C ARG A 26 -36.46 10.09 4.53
N SER A 27 -35.84 8.98 4.93
CA SER A 27 -34.87 9.00 6.03
C SER A 27 -33.57 9.71 5.63
N PRO A 28 -32.88 10.41 6.56
CA PRO A 28 -31.62 11.08 6.28
C PRO A 28 -30.52 10.06 5.89
N ARG A 29 -29.46 10.52 5.22
CA ARG A 29 -28.40 9.66 4.64
C ARG A 29 -27.80 8.68 5.66
N ASP A 30 -27.44 9.13 6.84
CA ASP A 30 -26.79 8.35 7.90
C ASP A 30 -27.74 7.97 9.04
N GLY A 31 -29.05 8.14 8.81
CA GLY A 31 -30.09 7.82 9.76
C GLY A 31 -30.45 6.33 9.83
N ARG A 32 -31.65 6.07 10.37
CA ARG A 32 -32.18 4.70 10.50
C ARG A 32 -32.31 4.04 9.13
N PHE A 33 -31.85 2.82 9.02
CA PHE A 33 -31.99 1.96 7.84
C PHE A 33 -32.70 0.65 8.23
N ILE A 34 -33.28 -0.02 7.24
CA ILE A 34 -34.00 -1.28 7.41
C ILE A 34 -33.02 -2.43 7.53
N GLU A 35 -32.09 -2.55 6.56
CA GLU A 35 -31.10 -3.61 6.52
C GLU A 35 -29.78 -3.12 5.92
N LYS A 36 -28.66 -3.68 6.39
CA LYS A 36 -27.34 -3.51 5.81
C LYS A 36 -27.09 -4.68 4.85
N ILE A 37 -26.83 -4.37 3.58
CA ILE A 37 -26.52 -5.35 2.54
C ILE A 37 -25.02 -5.63 2.45
N GLY A 38 -24.19 -4.60 2.71
CA GLY A 38 -22.75 -4.76 2.55
C GLY A 38 -21.96 -3.51 2.88
N VAL A 39 -20.71 -3.51 2.43
CA VAL A 39 -19.76 -2.41 2.65
C VAL A 39 -19.03 -2.04 1.35
N TYR A 40 -18.63 -0.77 1.27
CA TYR A 40 -17.86 -0.23 0.17
C TYR A 40 -16.71 0.63 0.72
N ASN A 41 -15.48 0.24 0.40
CA ASN A 41 -14.28 0.99 0.73
C ASN A 41 -13.65 1.54 -0.55
N PRO A 42 -13.65 2.86 -0.77
CA PRO A 42 -13.04 3.47 -1.94
C PRO A 42 -11.53 3.74 -1.80
N LEU A 43 -10.95 3.55 -0.60
CA LEU A 43 -9.55 3.91 -0.32
C LEU A 43 -8.54 2.91 -0.88
N THR A 44 -9.00 1.72 -1.23
CA THR A 44 -8.17 0.67 -1.83
C THR A 44 -8.24 0.74 -3.36
N ASP A 45 -7.16 0.41 -4.06
CA ASP A 45 -7.16 0.25 -5.51
C ASP A 45 -6.76 -1.19 -5.88
N PRO A 46 -7.69 -1.99 -6.42
CA PRO A 46 -9.11 -1.70 -6.68
C PRO A 46 -9.95 -1.55 -5.41
N ALA A 47 -11.02 -0.74 -5.49
CA ALA A 47 -11.93 -0.51 -4.38
C ALA A 47 -12.51 -1.82 -3.83
N THR A 48 -12.50 -1.97 -2.50
CA THR A 48 -13.04 -3.16 -1.84
C THR A 48 -14.56 -3.06 -1.75
N ILE A 49 -15.24 -4.03 -2.32
CA ILE A 49 -16.70 -4.13 -2.34
C ILE A 49 -17.09 -5.49 -1.77
N ASP A 50 -17.70 -5.50 -0.60
CA ASP A 50 -18.26 -6.69 0.03
C ASP A 50 -19.77 -6.54 0.16
N ILE A 51 -20.52 -7.38 -0.56
CA ILE A 51 -21.98 -7.29 -0.65
C ILE A 51 -22.56 -8.69 -0.57
N ASN A 52 -23.55 -8.85 0.31
CA ASN A 52 -24.37 -10.05 0.31
C ASN A 52 -25.25 -10.07 -0.96
N PHE A 53 -24.92 -10.98 -1.86
CA PHE A 53 -25.51 -11.06 -3.18
C PHE A 53 -27.00 -11.39 -3.13
N GLU A 54 -27.40 -12.36 -2.29
CA GLU A 54 -28.77 -12.84 -2.16
C GLU A 54 -29.70 -11.76 -1.59
N LYS A 55 -29.26 -11.09 -0.53
CA LYS A 55 -30.02 -9.97 0.07
C LYS A 55 -30.20 -8.83 -0.92
N ALA A 56 -29.13 -8.47 -1.63
CA ALA A 56 -29.21 -7.42 -2.64
C ALA A 56 -30.19 -7.76 -3.76
N LEU A 57 -30.16 -9.02 -4.24
CA LEU A 57 -31.04 -9.51 -5.28
C LEU A 57 -32.51 -9.52 -4.81
N GLY A 58 -32.77 -10.06 -3.61
CA GLY A 58 -34.12 -10.11 -3.03
C GLY A 58 -34.75 -8.72 -2.86
N TRP A 59 -33.97 -7.73 -2.36
CA TRP A 59 -34.47 -6.36 -2.27
C TRP A 59 -34.76 -5.73 -3.63
N LEU A 60 -33.94 -6.01 -4.64
CA LEU A 60 -34.20 -5.53 -6.01
C LEU A 60 -35.42 -6.18 -6.66
N GLN A 61 -35.69 -7.46 -6.36
CA GLN A 61 -36.91 -8.14 -6.81
C GLN A 61 -38.16 -7.57 -6.10
N ASN A 62 -38.04 -7.25 -4.81
CA ASN A 62 -39.10 -6.60 -4.04
C ASN A 62 -39.33 -5.12 -4.42
N GLY A 63 -38.62 -4.61 -5.44
CA GLY A 63 -38.83 -3.28 -5.99
C GLY A 63 -38.04 -2.16 -5.30
N ALA A 64 -37.02 -2.47 -4.48
CA ALA A 64 -36.13 -1.44 -3.94
C ALA A 64 -35.33 -0.75 -5.07
N GLN A 65 -35.32 0.57 -5.07
CA GLN A 65 -34.66 1.37 -6.10
C GLN A 65 -33.23 1.73 -5.67
N PRO A 66 -32.18 1.27 -6.38
CA PRO A 66 -30.82 1.68 -6.09
C PRO A 66 -30.56 3.11 -6.56
N THR A 67 -29.83 3.90 -5.77
CA THR A 67 -29.25 5.18 -6.24
C THR A 67 -28.23 4.90 -7.35
N GLU A 68 -27.86 5.90 -8.14
CA GLU A 68 -26.94 5.72 -9.28
C GLU A 68 -25.61 5.10 -8.86
N THR A 69 -24.99 5.60 -7.78
CA THR A 69 -23.75 5.05 -7.23
C THR A 69 -23.90 3.60 -6.76
N CYS A 70 -24.99 3.27 -6.04
CA CYS A 70 -25.27 1.88 -5.65
C CYS A 70 -25.54 1.00 -6.86
N ARG A 71 -26.22 1.50 -7.88
CA ARG A 71 -26.44 0.76 -9.13
C ARG A 71 -25.12 0.41 -9.81
N ALA A 72 -24.16 1.32 -9.86
CA ALA A 72 -22.83 1.05 -10.40
C ALA A 72 -22.09 -0.03 -9.60
N ILE A 73 -22.15 0.04 -8.28
CA ILE A 73 -21.54 -0.96 -7.37
C ILE A 73 -22.20 -2.34 -7.55
N LEU A 74 -23.54 -2.40 -7.57
CA LEU A 74 -24.31 -3.63 -7.78
C LEU A 74 -24.09 -4.22 -9.19
N LYS A 75 -23.92 -3.37 -10.21
CA LYS A 75 -23.54 -3.78 -11.57
C LYS A 75 -22.13 -4.36 -11.59
N TYR A 76 -21.20 -3.75 -10.86
CA TYR A 76 -19.83 -4.25 -10.76
C TYR A 76 -19.78 -5.66 -10.16
N LYS A 77 -20.55 -5.95 -9.12
CA LYS A 77 -20.68 -7.28 -8.49
C LYS A 77 -21.59 -8.26 -9.24
N GLY A 78 -22.29 -7.83 -10.28
CA GLY A 78 -23.13 -8.69 -11.12
C GLY A 78 -24.57 -8.86 -10.65
N VAL A 79 -24.98 -8.24 -9.52
CA VAL A 79 -26.36 -8.36 -9.00
C VAL A 79 -27.38 -7.88 -10.03
N MET A 80 -27.07 -6.77 -10.71
CA MET A 80 -27.95 -6.23 -11.76
C MET A 80 -28.05 -7.15 -12.99
N MET A 81 -26.95 -7.87 -13.32
CA MET A 81 -26.94 -8.84 -14.40
C MET A 81 -27.80 -10.06 -14.07
N LYS A 82 -27.63 -10.61 -12.86
CA LYS A 82 -28.45 -11.75 -12.40
C LYS A 82 -29.94 -11.39 -12.37
N LYS A 83 -30.30 -10.19 -11.86
CA LYS A 83 -31.68 -9.70 -11.90
C LYS A 83 -32.23 -9.68 -13.33
N HIS A 84 -31.46 -9.13 -14.28
CA HIS A 84 -31.89 -9.07 -15.68
C HIS A 84 -32.11 -10.46 -16.30
N LEU A 85 -31.21 -11.41 -16.00
CA LEU A 85 -31.36 -12.79 -16.46
C LEU A 85 -32.61 -13.46 -15.86
N LEU A 86 -32.87 -13.28 -14.57
CA LEU A 86 -34.08 -13.82 -13.92
C LEU A 86 -35.37 -13.18 -14.48
N GLU A 87 -35.35 -11.90 -14.81
CA GLU A 87 -36.46 -11.26 -15.52
C GLU A 87 -36.64 -11.83 -16.93
N GLY A 88 -35.57 -12.26 -17.59
CA GLY A 88 -35.63 -12.98 -18.87
C GLY A 88 -36.29 -14.36 -18.75
N VAL A 89 -35.92 -15.13 -17.71
CA VAL A 89 -36.56 -16.42 -17.39
C VAL A 89 -38.05 -16.23 -17.09
N SER A 90 -38.41 -15.25 -16.28
CA SER A 90 -39.84 -14.99 -15.96
C SER A 90 -40.66 -14.57 -17.17
N LYS A 91 -40.03 -14.02 -18.22
CA LYS A 91 -40.64 -13.68 -19.52
C LYS A 91 -40.63 -14.86 -20.53
N GLY A 92 -40.03 -15.99 -20.16
CA GLY A 92 -39.94 -17.16 -21.03
C GLY A 92 -38.92 -17.05 -22.17
N ALA A 93 -37.93 -16.14 -22.06
CA ALA A 93 -36.94 -15.95 -23.12
C ALA A 93 -35.90 -17.08 -23.17
N PHE A 94 -35.58 -17.71 -22.04
CA PHE A 94 -34.63 -18.81 -21.88
C PHE A 94 -34.82 -19.49 -20.52
N ASP A 95 -34.23 -20.66 -20.35
CA ASP A 95 -34.31 -21.45 -19.12
C ASP A 95 -33.39 -20.95 -18.03
N GLU A 96 -33.65 -21.34 -16.78
CA GLU A 96 -32.87 -20.95 -15.60
C GLU A 96 -31.42 -21.48 -15.72
N ALA A 97 -31.22 -22.70 -16.21
CA ALA A 97 -29.90 -23.28 -16.46
C ALA A 97 -29.05 -22.44 -17.43
N GLU A 98 -29.70 -21.92 -18.49
CA GLU A 98 -29.03 -21.01 -19.42
C GLU A 98 -28.73 -19.66 -18.82
N ALA A 99 -29.61 -19.13 -17.96
CA ALA A 99 -29.35 -17.89 -17.20
C ALA A 99 -28.11 -18.03 -16.31
N ASP A 100 -27.99 -19.17 -15.62
CA ASP A 100 -26.83 -19.43 -14.76
C ASP A 100 -25.53 -19.61 -15.55
N ARG A 101 -25.59 -20.27 -16.70
CA ARG A 101 -24.43 -20.40 -17.58
C ARG A 101 -23.94 -19.03 -18.04
N ARG A 102 -24.83 -18.18 -18.56
CA ARG A 102 -24.50 -16.81 -19.01
C ARG A 102 -23.97 -15.93 -17.87
N PHE A 103 -24.52 -16.10 -16.67
CA PHE A 103 -24.04 -15.38 -15.50
C PHE A 103 -22.62 -15.80 -15.12
N ASN A 104 -22.32 -17.10 -15.09
CA ASN A 104 -21.01 -17.64 -14.77
C ASN A 104 -19.94 -17.26 -15.82
N GLU A 105 -20.29 -17.25 -17.10
CA GLU A 105 -19.39 -16.76 -18.16
C GLU A 105 -19.05 -15.27 -17.96
N TRP A 106 -20.06 -14.47 -17.67
CA TRP A 106 -19.86 -13.06 -17.38
C TRP A 106 -18.98 -12.84 -16.13
N LEU A 107 -19.17 -13.63 -15.08
CA LEU A 107 -18.44 -13.55 -13.82
C LEU A 107 -16.96 -13.87 -14.04
N LYS A 108 -16.65 -14.97 -14.75
CA LYS A 108 -15.28 -15.34 -15.14
C LYS A 108 -14.57 -14.20 -15.90
N GLY A 109 -15.21 -13.65 -16.93
CA GLY A 109 -14.62 -12.56 -17.68
C GLY A 109 -14.47 -11.24 -16.87
N LYS A 110 -15.20 -11.08 -15.77
CA LYS A 110 -15.02 -9.98 -14.83
C LYS A 110 -13.85 -10.23 -13.88
N GLU A 111 -13.74 -11.43 -13.34
CA GLU A 111 -12.65 -11.84 -12.46
C GLU A 111 -11.30 -11.72 -13.16
N GLU A 112 -11.18 -12.23 -14.38
CA GLU A 112 -9.98 -12.08 -15.22
C GLU A 112 -9.54 -10.61 -15.38
N LYS A 113 -10.50 -9.71 -15.64
CA LYS A 113 -10.21 -8.26 -15.75
C LYS A 113 -9.75 -7.64 -14.43
N ILE A 114 -10.29 -8.11 -13.31
CA ILE A 114 -9.90 -7.65 -11.97
C ILE A 114 -8.50 -8.15 -11.64
N GLU A 115 -8.21 -9.42 -11.93
CA GLU A 115 -6.90 -10.03 -11.73
C GLU A 115 -5.82 -9.37 -12.59
N MET A 116 -6.11 -9.12 -13.87
CA MET A 116 -5.20 -8.37 -14.74
C MET A 116 -4.92 -6.98 -14.19
N LYS A 117 -5.93 -6.29 -13.66
CA LYS A 117 -5.73 -4.96 -13.04
C LYS A 117 -4.88 -5.08 -11.79
N LYS A 118 -5.13 -6.04 -10.90
CA LYS A 118 -4.34 -6.26 -9.68
C LYS A 118 -2.88 -6.56 -10.01
N SER A 119 -2.65 -7.52 -10.89
CA SER A 119 -1.27 -7.88 -11.30
C SER A 119 -0.53 -6.72 -11.99
N GLY A 120 -1.25 -5.89 -12.74
CA GLY A 120 -0.68 -4.66 -13.33
C GLY A 120 -0.26 -3.65 -12.26
N LEU A 121 -1.10 -3.43 -11.25
CA LEU A 121 -0.79 -2.52 -10.13
C LEU A 121 0.35 -3.04 -9.25
N GLU A 122 0.41 -4.34 -8.99
CA GLU A 122 1.50 -4.99 -8.27
C GLU A 122 2.84 -4.81 -9.00
N LYS A 123 2.88 -5.09 -10.32
CA LYS A 123 4.07 -4.88 -11.15
C LYS A 123 4.53 -3.42 -11.14
N LEU A 124 3.60 -2.46 -11.31
CA LEU A 124 3.92 -1.04 -11.23
C LEU A 124 4.48 -0.65 -9.86
N GLY A 125 3.92 -1.21 -8.79
CA GLY A 125 4.41 -1.02 -7.42
C GLY A 125 5.82 -1.59 -7.21
N GLU A 126 6.07 -2.80 -7.71
CA GLU A 126 7.40 -3.43 -7.66
C GLU A 126 8.44 -2.66 -8.47
N ASP A 127 8.10 -2.23 -9.68
CA ASP A 127 9.00 -1.46 -10.53
C ASP A 127 9.33 -0.09 -9.90
N ALA A 128 8.34 0.57 -9.30
CA ALA A 128 8.55 1.82 -8.58
C ALA A 128 9.48 1.60 -7.36
N ARG A 129 9.28 0.49 -6.63
CA ARG A 129 10.14 0.11 -5.49
C ARG A 129 11.56 -0.20 -5.94
N LYS A 130 11.75 -0.96 -7.02
CA LYS A 130 13.07 -1.26 -7.59
C LYS A 130 13.81 0.01 -8.00
N ARG A 131 13.16 0.89 -8.76
CA ARG A 131 13.75 2.19 -9.18
C ARG A 131 14.15 3.05 -7.97
N ARG A 132 13.34 3.05 -6.93
CA ARG A 132 13.66 3.78 -5.70
C ARG A 132 14.88 3.20 -5.00
N LEU A 133 14.96 1.86 -4.86
CA LEU A 133 16.11 1.18 -4.28
C LEU A 133 17.39 1.38 -5.10
N GLU A 134 17.30 1.38 -6.42
CA GLU A 134 18.43 1.67 -7.31
C GLU A 134 18.92 3.11 -7.16
N ALA A 135 17.99 4.07 -7.10
CA ALA A 135 18.32 5.46 -6.86
C ALA A 135 18.96 5.69 -5.46
N GLU A 136 18.44 5.02 -4.44
CA GLU A 136 19.02 5.05 -3.08
C GLU A 136 20.43 4.45 -3.03
N LYS A 137 20.65 3.33 -3.73
CA LYS A 137 21.99 2.73 -3.87
C LYS A 137 22.97 3.67 -4.58
N ALA A 138 22.56 4.25 -5.70
CA ALA A 138 23.39 5.20 -6.44
C ALA A 138 23.78 6.42 -5.60
N ILE A 139 22.83 6.97 -4.81
CA ILE A 139 23.10 8.08 -3.88
C ILE A 139 24.06 7.63 -2.75
N LYS A 140 23.86 6.43 -2.23
CA LYS A 140 24.75 5.88 -1.19
C LYS A 140 26.18 5.67 -1.72
N GLU A 141 26.32 5.13 -2.90
CA GLU A 141 27.61 4.94 -3.56
C GLU A 141 28.31 6.27 -3.88
N SER A 142 27.57 7.26 -4.39
CA SER A 142 28.14 8.59 -4.64
C SER A 142 28.64 9.25 -3.36
N ARG A 143 27.85 9.19 -2.28
CA ARG A 143 28.26 9.72 -0.96
C ARG A 143 29.46 8.98 -0.41
N ALA A 144 29.49 7.64 -0.52
CA ALA A 144 30.64 6.85 -0.08
C ALA A 144 31.91 7.21 -0.86
N ALA A 145 31.79 7.40 -2.18
CA ALA A 145 32.90 7.84 -3.00
C ALA A 145 33.40 9.24 -2.66
N GLU A 146 32.50 10.18 -2.36
CA GLU A 146 32.84 11.51 -1.88
C GLU A 146 33.51 11.49 -0.51
N TYR A 147 33.03 10.65 0.39
CA TYR A 147 33.62 10.46 1.72
C TYR A 147 35.04 9.85 1.60
N ALA A 148 35.20 8.84 0.77
CA ALA A 148 36.50 8.24 0.50
C ALA A 148 37.50 9.26 -0.07
N LYS A 149 37.06 10.11 -1.01
CA LYS A 149 37.89 11.22 -1.54
C LYS A 149 38.28 12.24 -0.46
N LYS A 150 37.35 12.60 0.40
CA LYS A 150 37.65 13.53 1.52
C LYS A 150 38.64 12.94 2.51
N LEU A 151 38.47 11.66 2.87
CA LEU A 151 39.41 10.96 3.75
C LEU A 151 40.80 10.85 3.11
N ALA A 152 40.89 10.52 1.84
CA ALA A 152 42.16 10.46 1.11
C ALA A 152 42.83 11.86 1.02
N ALA A 153 42.05 12.92 0.83
CA ALA A 153 42.57 14.29 0.83
C ALA A 153 43.11 14.70 2.20
N LEU A 154 42.40 14.40 3.29
CA LEU A 154 42.81 14.66 4.66
C LEU A 154 44.04 13.84 5.04
N ALA A 155 44.12 12.57 4.61
CA ALA A 155 45.29 11.74 4.83
C ALA A 155 46.54 12.29 4.07
N ALA A 156 46.35 12.75 2.83
CA ALA A 156 47.43 13.38 2.06
C ALA A 156 47.88 14.71 2.66
N GLU A 157 47.00 15.54 3.20
CA GLU A 157 47.32 16.75 3.92
C GLU A 157 48.06 16.44 5.23
N ALA A 158 47.64 15.42 5.97
CA ALA A 158 48.32 14.98 7.20
C ALA A 158 49.74 14.43 6.90
N GLU A 159 49.90 13.65 5.85
CA GLU A 159 51.21 13.17 5.40
C GLU A 159 52.11 14.32 4.92
N ALA A 160 51.55 15.29 4.22
CA ALA A 160 52.32 16.47 3.78
C ALA A 160 52.74 17.35 4.97
N ALA A 161 51.83 17.53 5.96
CA ALA A 161 52.14 18.26 7.21
C ALA A 161 53.21 17.49 8.03
N ALA A 162 53.11 16.17 8.16
CA ALA A 162 54.10 15.33 8.83
C ALA A 162 55.48 15.41 8.15
N LYS A 163 55.52 15.35 6.82
CA LYS A 163 56.76 15.52 6.04
C LYS A 163 57.34 16.92 6.17
N ALA A 164 56.52 17.96 6.24
CA ALA A 164 56.94 19.34 6.46
C ALA A 164 57.52 19.54 7.90
N ALA A 165 56.89 18.90 8.89
CA ALA A 165 57.38 18.93 10.28
C ALA A 165 58.72 18.17 10.44
N LEU A 166 58.85 17.01 9.76
CA LEU A 166 60.15 16.25 9.75
C LEU A 166 61.26 17.01 9.03
N ALA A 167 60.96 17.88 8.08
CA ALA A 167 61.94 18.73 7.39
C ALA A 167 62.35 19.98 8.19
N ALA A 168 61.63 20.31 9.23
CA ALA A 168 61.86 21.53 10.05
C ALA A 168 62.59 21.27 11.40
N GLU A 169 62.69 20.02 11.89
CA GLU A 169 63.33 19.69 13.17
C GLU A 169 64.42 18.63 13.05
N THR A 170 65.55 18.87 13.73
CA THR A 170 66.69 17.93 13.89
C THR A 170 66.29 16.74 14.75
N PRO A 171 66.95 15.54 14.54
CA PRO A 171 66.34 14.26 14.88
C PRO A 171 66.61 13.88 16.34
N GLU A 172 65.67 13.97 17.24
CA GLU A 172 65.60 13.06 18.40
C GLU A 172 64.30 13.13 19.24
N GLU A 173 63.46 14.18 19.12
CA GLU A 173 62.24 14.28 19.97
C GLU A 173 60.87 14.15 19.24
N ALA A 174 60.86 14.18 17.93
CA ALA A 174 59.61 14.26 17.13
C ALA A 174 58.91 12.91 16.84
N VAL A 175 59.53 11.78 17.24
CA VAL A 175 58.94 10.44 16.89
C VAL A 175 57.88 9.98 17.88
N ALA A 176 57.90 10.47 19.10
CA ALA A 176 56.96 10.07 20.15
C ALA A 176 55.60 10.83 20.08
N GLU A 177 55.60 12.09 19.67
CA GLU A 177 54.40 12.91 19.63
C GLU A 177 53.54 12.71 18.35
N ALA A 178 54.18 12.34 17.23
CA ALA A 178 53.51 12.08 15.96
C ALA A 178 52.74 10.72 15.91
N THR A 179 53.12 9.74 16.72
CA THR A 179 52.41 8.46 16.82
C THR A 179 51.16 8.56 17.69
N GLU A 180 51.17 9.38 18.73
CA GLU A 180 50.00 9.60 19.60
C GLU A 180 48.90 10.42 18.92
N ALA A 181 49.23 11.38 18.05
CA ALA A 181 48.27 12.18 17.28
C ALA A 181 47.60 11.38 16.15
N VAL A 182 48.25 10.38 15.58
CA VAL A 182 47.67 9.53 14.54
C VAL A 182 46.76 8.47 15.14
N GLU A 183 47.03 7.97 16.35
CA GLU A 183 46.15 7.03 17.04
C GLU A 183 44.87 7.74 17.56
N ALA A 184 44.98 8.96 18.08
CA ALA A 184 43.84 9.72 18.52
C ALA A 184 42.88 10.10 17.36
N ALA A 185 43.39 10.44 16.18
CA ALA A 185 42.62 10.76 14.99
C ALA A 185 41.92 9.55 14.36
N THR A 186 42.49 8.36 14.50
CA THR A 186 41.88 7.10 14.01
C THR A 186 40.79 6.59 14.97
N GLU A 187 40.92 6.80 16.28
CA GLU A 187 39.89 6.42 17.25
C GLU A 187 38.68 7.36 17.20
N GLU A 188 38.85 8.66 16.99
CA GLU A 188 37.73 9.59 16.84
C GLU A 188 36.94 9.36 15.55
N SER A 189 37.57 8.92 14.46
CA SER A 189 36.86 8.60 13.22
C SER A 189 36.13 7.26 13.28
N ALA A 190 36.61 6.30 14.10
CA ALA A 190 35.94 5.03 14.30
C ALA A 190 34.70 5.15 15.18
N THR A 191 34.72 6.01 16.19
CA THR A 191 33.56 6.26 17.08
C THR A 191 32.45 7.08 16.41
N GLN A 192 32.76 7.93 15.43
CA GLN A 192 31.72 8.65 14.66
C GLN A 192 31.08 7.80 13.57
N ALA A 193 31.73 6.77 13.09
CA ALA A 193 31.16 5.82 12.11
C ALA A 193 30.16 4.83 12.77
N GLU A 194 30.28 4.59 14.08
CA GLU A 194 29.42 3.67 14.82
C GLU A 194 28.14 4.32 15.36
N THR A 195 28.05 5.67 15.42
CA THR A 195 26.89 6.38 15.92
C THR A 195 25.87 6.81 14.85
N GLU A 196 26.17 6.65 13.57
CA GLU A 196 25.25 6.98 12.45
C GLU A 196 24.62 5.77 11.74
N ALA A 197 24.66 4.58 12.33
CA ALA A 197 23.88 3.45 11.81
C ALA A 197 22.41 3.63 12.25
N PRO A 198 21.47 3.88 11.33
CA PRO A 198 20.07 4.05 11.69
C PRO A 198 19.48 2.72 12.14
N ALA A 199 18.79 2.77 13.27
CA ALA A 199 17.90 1.72 13.79
C ALA A 199 16.81 1.36 12.76
N ALA A 200 17.08 0.44 11.86
CA ALA A 200 16.12 -0.06 10.87
C ALA A 200 15.86 -1.58 11.00
N GLU A 201 16.47 -2.26 11.95
CA GLU A 201 16.30 -3.72 12.12
C GLU A 201 15.42 -4.17 13.29
N ALA A 202 14.80 -3.25 14.04
CA ALA A 202 14.00 -3.60 15.22
C ALA A 202 12.49 -3.74 14.98
N SER A 203 11.99 -3.70 13.75
CA SER A 203 10.55 -3.76 13.47
C SER A 203 10.04 -5.04 12.78
N GLU A 204 10.89 -6.01 12.45
CA GLU A 204 10.45 -7.27 11.82
C GLU A 204 10.33 -8.47 12.77
N GLU A 205 10.87 -8.41 13.99
CA GLU A 205 10.89 -9.58 14.90
C GLU A 205 9.69 -9.64 15.87
N THR A 206 8.79 -8.66 15.88
CA THR A 206 7.60 -8.68 16.76
C THR A 206 6.30 -9.11 16.11
N ALA A 207 6.31 -9.45 14.82
CA ALA A 207 5.09 -9.87 14.10
C ALA A 207 4.88 -11.41 14.05
N GLU A 208 5.86 -12.22 14.42
CA GLU A 208 5.81 -13.69 14.26
C GLU A 208 5.47 -14.45 15.55
N GLU A 209 5.37 -13.78 16.70
CA GLU A 209 5.15 -14.44 18.01
C GLU A 209 3.70 -14.40 18.52
N THR A 210 2.75 -13.78 17.79
CA THR A 210 1.34 -13.70 18.22
C THR A 210 0.39 -14.68 17.53
N GLU A 211 0.87 -15.57 16.65
CA GLU A 211 0.00 -16.52 15.92
C GLU A 211 0.06 -17.96 16.45
N LYS A 212 0.62 -18.18 17.65
CA LYS A 212 0.79 -19.53 18.20
C LYS A 212 0.09 -19.82 19.53
N THR A 213 -0.80 -18.94 19.98
CA THR A 213 -1.65 -19.23 21.17
C THR A 213 -3.06 -18.69 20.97
N GLU A 214 -3.90 -19.40 20.17
CA GLU A 214 -5.33 -19.66 20.42
C GLU A 214 -5.88 -20.66 19.44
#